data_2054c1d8414f28d528ffee28612a60c9
#
_entry.id   2054c1d8414f28d528ffee28612a60c9
#
_cell.length_a   1.000
_cell.length_b   1.000
_cell.length_c   1.000
_cell.angle_alpha   90.00
_cell.angle_beta   90.00
_cell.angle_gamma   90.00
#
_symmetry.space_group_name_H-M   'P 1'
#
loop_
_entity.id
_entity.type
_entity.pdbx_description
1 polymer ?
#
loop_
_entity_poly.entity_id
_entity_poly.type
_entity_poly.pdbx_seq_one_letter_code
_entity_poly.pdbx_strand_id
1 'polypeptide(L)'
;MPPASEARSTGRPATGLRGRRGVPAFALYGETRDTGIASEGLHIEPIQSRSRLYHWEIDAHLHRGLHQVVWVARGSAEVDLDGSHSRCAAPAAIAIPPGVVHAFRFAPDTEGYVLTLDPRALVEGDPTHAAQALQTLFAAPRVLALDAQAGEVQRSAALLGELLAEFLAPRAAGTPVPLWLARAVVWRLAQLPPPAPGAGGPARPQRALFARFLALVETHHLEHWPVGRYAAQLGLSPQRLNRLARTETGLSAQALVHQRLLREACRRLVYIAAPVSRLARALQLQRGSPWRSRNALGASPVRSLKKRQK
;
A
#
# COMPACT_ATOMS: atom_id res chain seq x y z
N MET A 1 -31.49 -47.17 32.30
CA MET A 1 -30.85 -46.88 31.00
C MET A 1 -31.82 -46.11 30.13
N PRO A 2 -31.55 -44.86 29.78
CA PRO A 2 -32.10 -44.19 28.61
C PRO A 2 -30.99 -43.96 27.56
N PRO A 3 -31.33 -43.82 26.27
CA PRO A 3 -30.41 -43.94 25.16
C PRO A 3 -29.67 -42.62 24.87
N ALA A 4 -28.52 -42.81 24.18
CA ALA A 4 -27.61 -41.76 23.73
C ALA A 4 -28.28 -40.84 22.71
N SER A 5 -28.10 -39.53 22.91
CA SER A 5 -28.48 -38.45 22.02
C SER A 5 -27.35 -38.27 20.97
N GLU A 6 -27.64 -38.52 19.73
CA GLU A 6 -26.79 -38.23 18.57
C GLU A 6 -26.65 -36.71 18.40
N ALA A 7 -25.42 -36.22 18.52
CA ALA A 7 -25.08 -34.87 18.17
C ALA A 7 -25.02 -34.73 16.63
N ARG A 8 -26.03 -34.10 16.06
CA ARG A 8 -26.06 -33.73 14.62
C ARG A 8 -25.03 -32.61 14.40
N SER A 9 -23.97 -32.94 13.67
CA SER A 9 -23.05 -32.01 13.06
C SER A 9 -23.81 -31.19 12.01
N THR A 10 -24.15 -29.94 12.35
CA THR A 10 -24.62 -28.97 11.34
C THR A 10 -23.41 -28.32 10.68
N GLY A 11 -23.03 -28.88 9.53
CA GLY A 11 -22.09 -28.25 8.61
C GLY A 11 -22.62 -26.84 8.20
N ARG A 12 -21.93 -25.80 8.55
CA ARG A 12 -22.18 -24.46 8.01
C ARG A 12 -21.89 -24.48 6.52
N PRO A 13 -22.84 -24.03 5.67
CA PRO A 13 -22.55 -23.92 4.24
C PRO A 13 -21.50 -22.82 4.04
N ALA A 14 -20.52 -23.09 3.18
CA ALA A 14 -19.57 -22.12 2.69
C ALA A 14 -20.34 -20.93 2.09
N THR A 15 -20.33 -19.79 2.78
CA THR A 15 -20.97 -18.56 2.33
C THR A 15 -20.15 -18.02 1.16
N GLY A 16 -20.65 -18.21 -0.06
CA GLY A 16 -20.16 -17.56 -1.26
C GLY A 16 -20.11 -16.05 -1.07
N LEU A 17 -19.05 -15.43 -1.53
CA LEU A 17 -18.79 -13.99 -1.55
C LEU A 17 -20.03 -13.22 -2.03
N ARG A 18 -20.76 -12.63 -1.08
CA ARG A 18 -21.77 -11.61 -1.40
C ARG A 18 -21.06 -10.38 -1.95
N GLY A 19 -21.61 -9.81 -3.02
CA GLY A 19 -21.04 -8.74 -3.80
C GLY A 19 -20.38 -7.61 -3.01
N ARG A 20 -19.45 -6.90 -3.64
CA ARG A 20 -18.53 -5.84 -3.13
C ARG A 20 -19.12 -4.74 -2.23
N ARG A 21 -20.45 -4.73 -1.98
CA ARG A 21 -21.13 -3.82 -1.05
C ARG A 21 -21.17 -4.40 0.35
N GLY A 22 -20.09 -4.34 1.08
CA GLY A 22 -20.06 -4.84 2.46
C GLY A 22 -18.70 -5.36 2.93
N VAL A 23 -17.70 -5.43 2.04
CA VAL A 23 -16.34 -5.81 2.42
C VAL A 23 -15.66 -4.62 3.10
N PRO A 24 -15.14 -4.78 4.32
CA PRO A 24 -14.47 -3.70 5.04
C PRO A 24 -13.22 -3.24 4.28
N ALA A 25 -12.96 -1.93 4.31
CA ALA A 25 -11.77 -1.32 3.75
C ALA A 25 -10.91 -0.79 4.88
N PHE A 26 -9.65 -1.24 4.95
CA PHE A 26 -8.72 -0.83 5.99
C PHE A 26 -7.71 0.20 5.48
N ALA A 27 -7.33 1.10 6.38
CA ALA A 27 -6.21 2.03 6.21
C ALA A 27 -4.88 1.32 6.55
N LEU A 28 -3.76 2.07 6.47
CA LEU A 28 -2.40 1.56 6.69
C LEU A 28 -2.22 0.84 8.05
N TYR A 29 -2.96 1.26 9.09
CA TYR A 29 -2.86 0.77 10.48
C TYR A 29 -4.11 0.01 10.97
N GLY A 30 -4.98 -0.49 10.09
CA GLY A 30 -6.25 -1.10 10.50
C GLY A 30 -7.30 -0.06 10.92
N GLU A 31 -8.16 -0.38 11.90
CA GLU A 31 -9.29 0.45 12.29
C GLU A 31 -8.94 1.71 13.11
N THR A 32 -7.73 1.84 13.61
CA THR A 32 -7.34 2.96 14.48
C THR A 32 -6.95 4.19 13.68
N ARG A 33 -7.85 5.16 13.65
CA ARG A 33 -7.53 6.56 13.39
C ARG A 33 -6.58 7.04 14.49
N ASP A 34 -5.49 7.69 14.09
CA ASP A 34 -4.68 8.52 14.98
C ASP A 34 -3.89 7.80 16.10
N THR A 35 -2.81 7.14 15.74
CA THR A 35 -1.60 7.25 16.55
C THR A 35 -0.62 8.12 15.75
N GLY A 36 -0.33 9.31 16.23
CA GLY A 36 0.37 10.42 15.59
C GLY A 36 1.81 10.19 15.09
N ILE A 37 2.10 8.99 14.64
CA ILE A 37 3.26 8.61 13.86
C ILE A 37 2.74 8.41 12.44
N ALA A 38 2.63 9.49 11.69
CA ALA A 38 2.54 9.42 10.24
C ALA A 38 3.84 8.76 9.76
N SER A 39 3.86 7.43 9.75
CA SER A 39 4.87 6.71 9.02
C SER A 39 4.70 7.11 7.56
N GLU A 40 5.78 7.38 6.92
CA GLU A 40 5.95 7.94 5.57
C GLU A 40 5.36 7.09 4.44
N GLY A 41 4.13 6.59 4.60
CA GLY A 41 3.43 5.77 3.61
C GLY A 41 3.84 4.29 3.59
N LEU A 42 4.40 3.79 4.70
CA LEU A 42 4.92 2.45 4.86
C LEU A 42 4.51 1.88 6.22
N HIS A 43 4.10 0.61 6.23
CA HIS A 43 3.91 -0.18 7.45
C HIS A 43 4.43 -1.60 7.23
N ILE A 44 5.16 -2.14 8.20
CA ILE A 44 5.58 -3.53 8.22
C ILE A 44 5.34 -4.13 9.61
N GLU A 45 4.80 -5.34 9.64
CA GLU A 45 4.57 -6.09 10.87
C GLU A 45 4.82 -7.59 10.65
N PRO A 46 5.21 -8.36 11.68
CA PRO A 46 5.21 -9.81 11.62
C PRO A 46 3.80 -10.36 11.38
N ILE A 47 3.66 -11.44 10.59
CA ILE A 47 2.37 -12.12 10.38
C ILE A 47 1.72 -12.46 11.71
N GLN A 48 2.50 -12.92 12.68
CA GLN A 48 2.03 -13.35 13.99
C GLN A 48 1.39 -12.23 14.81
N SER A 49 1.80 -10.98 14.61
CA SER A 49 1.33 -9.82 15.39
C SER A 49 -0.20 -9.66 15.33
N ARG A 50 -0.80 -9.95 14.20
CA ARG A 50 -2.24 -9.89 14.01
C ARG A 50 -2.90 -11.26 13.98
N SER A 51 -2.35 -12.20 13.22
CA SER A 51 -3.01 -13.49 12.97
C SER A 51 -3.24 -14.28 14.25
N ARG A 52 -2.38 -14.21 15.25
CA ARG A 52 -2.61 -14.80 16.57
C ARG A 52 -3.86 -14.26 17.28
N LEU A 53 -4.14 -12.96 17.15
CA LEU A 53 -5.31 -12.32 17.75
C LEU A 53 -6.62 -12.78 17.10
N TYR A 54 -6.56 -13.23 15.85
CA TYR A 54 -7.70 -13.66 15.06
C TYR A 54 -7.66 -15.17 14.74
N HIS A 55 -7.05 -15.97 15.63
CA HIS A 55 -6.95 -17.44 15.48
C HIS A 55 -6.36 -17.88 14.12
N TRP A 56 -5.35 -17.15 13.62
CA TRP A 56 -4.67 -17.35 12.34
C TRP A 56 -5.55 -17.14 11.11
N GLU A 57 -6.74 -16.58 11.27
CA GLU A 57 -7.65 -16.22 10.19
C GLU A 57 -7.78 -14.69 10.08
N ILE A 58 -7.63 -14.17 8.87
CA ILE A 58 -7.88 -12.77 8.55
C ILE A 58 -9.03 -12.73 7.57
N ASP A 59 -10.16 -12.18 8.00
CA ASP A 59 -11.38 -12.07 7.22
C ASP A 59 -11.21 -11.26 5.94
N ALA A 60 -12.13 -11.49 4.99
CA ALA A 60 -12.14 -10.81 3.70
C ALA A 60 -12.21 -9.29 3.86
N HIS A 61 -11.19 -8.60 3.36
CA HIS A 61 -11.07 -7.13 3.39
C HIS A 61 -10.33 -6.62 2.16
N LEU A 62 -10.21 -5.32 2.04
CA LEU A 62 -9.44 -4.67 0.98
C LEU A 62 -8.73 -3.42 1.50
N HIS A 63 -7.64 -3.04 0.83
CA HIS A 63 -6.98 -1.74 1.03
C HIS A 63 -7.23 -0.82 -0.16
N ARG A 64 -7.67 0.42 0.12
CA ARG A 64 -7.86 1.43 -0.93
C ARG A 64 -6.58 2.23 -1.09
N GLY A 65 -5.98 2.16 -2.28
CA GLY A 65 -4.78 2.93 -2.61
C GLY A 65 -3.49 2.43 -1.99
N LEU A 66 -3.49 1.28 -1.31
CA LEU A 66 -2.31 0.68 -0.73
C LEU A 66 -1.99 -0.64 -1.43
N HIS A 67 -0.70 -0.88 -1.64
CA HIS A 67 -0.16 -2.16 -2.08
C HIS A 67 0.24 -2.97 -0.85
N GLN A 68 0.12 -4.28 -0.94
CA GLN A 68 0.54 -5.15 0.15
C GLN A 68 1.37 -6.31 -0.38
N VAL A 69 2.44 -6.64 0.35
CA VAL A 69 3.22 -7.85 0.17
C VAL A 69 3.12 -8.66 1.45
N VAL A 70 2.66 -9.89 1.35
CA VAL A 70 2.75 -10.86 2.45
C VAL A 70 3.88 -11.82 2.13
N TRP A 71 4.92 -11.81 2.95
CA TRP A 71 6.07 -12.70 2.85
C TRP A 71 5.92 -13.83 3.87
N VAL A 72 5.79 -15.06 3.41
CA VAL A 72 5.74 -16.25 4.25
C VAL A 72 7.14 -16.85 4.29
N ALA A 73 7.82 -16.70 5.42
CA ALA A 73 9.19 -17.19 5.62
C ALA A 73 9.23 -18.66 6.08
N ARG A 74 8.24 -19.06 6.92
CA ARG A 74 8.05 -20.43 7.43
C ARG A 74 6.56 -20.74 7.55
N GLY A 75 6.17 -22.00 7.44
CA GLY A 75 4.78 -22.42 7.53
C GLY A 75 4.06 -22.37 6.19
N SER A 76 2.77 -22.09 6.21
CA SER A 76 1.94 -22.06 5.00
C SER A 76 0.73 -21.12 5.17
N ALA A 77 0.15 -20.72 4.05
CA ALA A 77 -1.06 -19.90 4.01
C ALA A 77 -2.03 -20.39 2.93
N GLU A 78 -3.31 -20.36 3.26
CA GLU A 78 -4.40 -20.35 2.28
C GLU A 78 -4.79 -18.89 2.06
N VAL A 79 -4.90 -18.48 0.82
CA VAL A 79 -5.24 -17.10 0.47
C VAL A 79 -6.36 -17.07 -0.54
N ASP A 80 -7.31 -16.18 -0.32
CA ASP A 80 -8.33 -15.82 -1.29
C ASP A 80 -7.99 -14.44 -1.86
N LEU A 81 -7.92 -14.33 -3.17
CA LEU A 81 -7.65 -13.08 -3.89
C LEU A 81 -8.77 -12.84 -4.92
N ASP A 82 -9.71 -11.94 -4.63
CA ASP A 82 -10.89 -11.64 -5.47
C ASP A 82 -11.72 -12.91 -5.78
N GLY A 83 -11.80 -13.89 -4.86
CA GLY A 83 -12.51 -15.17 -5.02
C GLY A 83 -11.66 -16.29 -5.64
N SER A 84 -10.41 -16.06 -5.90
CA SER A 84 -9.45 -17.06 -6.37
C SER A 84 -8.71 -17.65 -5.17
N HIS A 85 -8.99 -18.92 -4.85
CA HIS A 85 -8.31 -19.63 -3.77
C HIS A 85 -6.95 -20.16 -4.21
N SER A 86 -5.96 -19.96 -3.37
CA SER A 86 -4.61 -20.49 -3.55
C SER A 86 -4.05 -20.95 -2.21
N ARG A 87 -3.16 -21.93 -2.25
CA ARG A 87 -2.39 -22.36 -1.08
C ARG A 87 -0.91 -22.21 -1.41
N CYS A 88 -0.14 -21.69 -0.47
CA CYS A 88 1.32 -21.60 -0.60
C CYS A 88 2.01 -22.13 0.64
N ALA A 89 3.14 -22.79 0.42
CA ALA A 89 4.11 -23.15 1.45
C ALA A 89 5.29 -22.19 1.40
N ALA A 90 5.93 -21.99 2.54
CA ALA A 90 7.12 -21.15 2.64
C ALA A 90 8.34 -21.76 1.90
N PRO A 91 9.25 -20.94 1.35
CA PRO A 91 9.11 -19.50 1.25
C PRO A 91 8.15 -19.08 0.13
N ALA A 92 7.35 -18.08 0.38
CA ALA A 92 6.41 -17.54 -0.62
C ALA A 92 6.22 -16.02 -0.44
N ALA A 93 5.87 -15.34 -1.52
CA ALA A 93 5.44 -13.95 -1.47
C ALA A 93 4.07 -13.79 -2.15
N ILE A 94 3.18 -13.02 -1.52
CA ILE A 94 1.85 -12.73 -2.04
C ILE A 94 1.78 -11.24 -2.32
N ALA A 95 1.65 -10.87 -3.60
CA ALA A 95 1.54 -9.47 -4.01
C ALA A 95 0.07 -9.10 -4.22
N ILE A 96 -0.40 -8.10 -3.48
CA ILE A 96 -1.79 -7.68 -3.44
C ILE A 96 -1.89 -6.23 -3.87
N PRO A 97 -2.39 -5.96 -5.09
CA PRO A 97 -2.64 -4.61 -5.55
C PRO A 97 -3.82 -3.94 -4.83
N PRO A 98 -3.93 -2.59 -4.87
CA PRO A 98 -5.03 -1.86 -4.28
C PRO A 98 -6.40 -2.35 -4.77
N GLY A 99 -7.38 -2.38 -3.85
CA GLY A 99 -8.77 -2.73 -4.15
C GLY A 99 -9.03 -4.21 -4.43
N VAL A 100 -8.05 -5.09 -4.28
CA VAL A 100 -8.24 -6.54 -4.28
C VAL A 100 -8.85 -6.95 -2.94
N VAL A 101 -9.97 -7.67 -2.99
CA VAL A 101 -10.52 -8.32 -1.80
C VAL A 101 -9.68 -9.54 -1.49
N HIS A 102 -9.18 -9.63 -0.27
CA HIS A 102 -8.33 -10.73 0.14
C HIS A 102 -8.63 -11.20 1.55
N ALA A 103 -8.41 -12.49 1.78
CA ALA A 103 -8.53 -13.16 3.06
C ALA A 103 -7.40 -14.17 3.22
N PHE A 104 -7.02 -14.43 4.47
CA PHE A 104 -5.96 -15.38 4.78
C PHE A 104 -6.39 -16.36 5.85
N ARG A 105 -5.93 -17.60 5.71
CA ARG A 105 -5.84 -18.58 6.79
C ARG A 105 -4.40 -19.08 6.84
N PHE A 106 -3.68 -18.69 7.87
CA PHE A 106 -2.31 -19.15 8.11
C PHE A 106 -2.31 -20.45 8.90
N ALA A 107 -1.37 -21.34 8.63
CA ALA A 107 -1.09 -22.42 9.55
C ALA A 107 -0.61 -21.85 10.89
N PRO A 108 -0.89 -22.53 12.03
CA PRO A 108 -0.33 -22.14 13.32
C PRO A 108 1.19 -21.99 13.22
N ASP A 109 1.73 -20.96 13.90
CA ASP A 109 3.16 -20.64 13.93
C ASP A 109 3.80 -20.26 12.58
N THR A 110 2.99 -19.87 11.60
CA THR A 110 3.50 -19.27 10.35
C THR A 110 4.28 -18.00 10.67
N GLU A 111 5.51 -17.92 10.15
CA GLU A 111 6.41 -16.78 10.30
C GLU A 111 6.54 -16.02 8.99
N GLY A 112 6.70 -14.71 9.11
CA GLY A 112 6.88 -13.84 7.96
C GLY A 112 6.46 -12.41 8.25
N TYR A 113 6.25 -11.65 7.20
CA TYR A 113 6.01 -10.21 7.28
C TYR A 113 4.82 -9.81 6.41
N VAL A 114 4.06 -8.81 6.89
CA VAL A 114 3.06 -8.09 6.12
C VAL A 114 3.60 -6.67 5.90
N LEU A 115 3.92 -6.35 4.64
CA LEU A 115 4.41 -5.04 4.23
C LEU A 115 3.31 -4.32 3.46
N THR A 116 2.82 -3.20 3.99
CA THR A 116 1.79 -2.36 3.37
C THR A 116 2.40 -1.03 2.94
N LEU A 117 2.14 -0.61 1.72
CA LEU A 117 2.85 0.47 1.03
C LEU A 117 1.88 1.45 0.36
N ASP A 118 2.11 2.74 0.60
CA ASP A 118 1.54 3.80 -0.24
C ASP A 118 2.41 3.96 -1.50
N PRO A 119 1.87 3.71 -2.71
CA PRO A 119 2.65 3.84 -3.94
C PRO A 119 3.21 5.26 -4.15
N ARG A 120 2.57 6.28 -3.59
CA ARG A 120 3.03 7.66 -3.67
C ARG A 120 4.36 7.88 -2.95
N ALA A 121 4.54 7.22 -1.81
CA ALA A 121 5.82 7.27 -1.08
C ALA A 121 6.91 6.50 -1.83
N LEU A 122 6.57 5.39 -2.48
CA LEU A 122 7.55 4.61 -3.27
C LEU A 122 8.06 5.36 -4.48
N VAL A 123 7.23 6.10 -5.22
CA VAL A 123 7.65 6.81 -6.44
C VAL A 123 8.31 8.15 -6.14
N GLU A 124 8.20 8.67 -4.91
CA GLU A 124 8.79 9.95 -4.51
C GLU A 124 10.31 9.90 -4.61
N GLY A 125 10.90 10.74 -5.47
CA GLY A 125 12.35 10.80 -5.72
C GLY A 125 12.90 9.75 -6.69
N ASP A 126 12.13 8.71 -7.03
CA ASP A 126 12.48 7.71 -8.04
C ASP A 126 11.26 7.27 -8.87
N PRO A 127 10.75 8.15 -9.74
CA PRO A 127 9.51 7.87 -10.46
C PRO A 127 9.65 6.76 -11.50
N THR A 128 10.84 6.55 -12.04
CA THR A 128 11.06 5.59 -13.15
C THR A 128 11.14 4.16 -12.61
N HIS A 129 12.11 3.88 -11.74
CA HIS A 129 12.34 2.51 -11.26
C HIS A 129 11.23 2.05 -10.32
N ALA A 130 10.78 2.93 -9.40
CA ALA A 130 9.69 2.58 -8.51
C ALA A 130 8.37 2.34 -9.24
N ALA A 131 8.02 3.15 -10.26
CA ALA A 131 6.83 2.92 -11.07
C ALA A 131 6.92 1.61 -11.86
N GLN A 132 8.08 1.30 -12.43
CA GLN A 132 8.31 0.04 -13.14
C GLN A 132 8.14 -1.16 -12.21
N ALA A 133 8.73 -1.12 -11.02
CA ALA A 133 8.63 -2.19 -10.03
C ALA A 133 7.17 -2.40 -9.57
N LEU A 134 6.43 -1.31 -9.30
CA LEU A 134 5.00 -1.36 -8.97
C LEU A 134 4.18 -1.97 -10.10
N GLN A 135 4.41 -1.55 -11.36
CA GLN A 135 3.72 -2.10 -12.52
C GLN A 135 3.96 -3.59 -12.67
N THR A 136 5.21 -4.03 -12.48
CA THR A 136 5.60 -5.44 -12.66
C THR A 136 5.07 -6.30 -11.52
N LEU A 137 5.32 -5.90 -10.26
CA LEU A 137 4.97 -6.71 -9.10
C LEU A 137 3.45 -6.78 -8.87
N PHE A 138 2.76 -5.65 -9.07
CA PHE A 138 1.34 -5.50 -8.74
C PHE A 138 0.43 -5.35 -9.97
N ALA A 139 0.86 -5.84 -11.13
CA ALA A 139 0.01 -5.89 -12.34
C ALA A 139 -1.30 -6.65 -12.08
N ALA A 140 -1.21 -7.73 -11.32
CA ALA A 140 -2.33 -8.56 -10.86
C ALA A 140 -2.04 -9.09 -9.44
N PRO A 141 -3.07 -9.47 -8.66
CA PRO A 141 -2.87 -10.22 -7.44
C PRO A 141 -2.23 -11.58 -7.79
N ARG A 142 -1.20 -11.98 -7.03
CA ARG A 142 -0.47 -13.21 -7.33
C ARG A 142 0.22 -13.79 -6.10
N VAL A 143 0.36 -15.11 -6.13
CA VAL A 143 1.17 -15.90 -5.20
C VAL A 143 2.43 -16.31 -5.93
N LEU A 144 3.59 -16.00 -5.37
CA LEU A 144 4.92 -16.37 -5.85
C LEU A 144 5.44 -17.47 -4.94
N ALA A 145 5.49 -18.71 -5.43
CA ALA A 145 6.26 -19.77 -4.78
C ALA A 145 7.76 -19.51 -5.03
N LEU A 146 8.56 -19.54 -3.98
CA LEU A 146 9.95 -19.14 -4.03
C LEU A 146 10.86 -20.34 -3.73
N ASP A 147 12.05 -20.33 -4.31
CA ASP A 147 13.09 -21.30 -3.98
C ASP A 147 13.92 -20.78 -2.80
N ALA A 148 13.92 -21.50 -1.69
CA ALA A 148 14.66 -21.13 -0.48
C ALA A 148 16.18 -21.02 -0.72
N GLN A 149 16.72 -21.76 -1.69
CA GLN A 149 18.14 -21.76 -2.03
C GLN A 149 18.52 -20.62 -2.98
N ALA A 150 17.54 -19.97 -3.62
CA ALA A 150 17.83 -18.86 -4.51
C ALA A 150 18.39 -17.65 -3.74
N GLY A 151 19.55 -17.17 -4.12
CA GLY A 151 20.22 -16.05 -3.45
C GLY A 151 19.35 -14.76 -3.44
N GLU A 152 18.49 -14.55 -4.44
CA GLU A 152 17.55 -13.42 -4.48
C GLU A 152 16.48 -13.53 -3.39
N VAL A 153 16.01 -14.74 -3.08
CA VAL A 153 15.03 -15.00 -2.03
C VAL A 153 15.65 -14.74 -0.66
N GLN A 154 16.88 -15.22 -0.44
CA GLN A 154 17.61 -14.98 0.80
C GLN A 154 17.87 -13.49 1.02
N ARG A 155 18.32 -12.75 0.00
CA ARG A 155 18.51 -11.30 0.07
C ARG A 155 17.21 -10.55 0.33
N SER A 156 16.10 -10.97 -0.26
CA SER A 156 14.78 -10.36 -0.02
C SER A 156 14.30 -10.58 1.41
N ALA A 157 14.53 -11.78 1.96
CA ALA A 157 14.22 -12.09 3.36
C ALA A 157 15.05 -11.22 4.33
N ALA A 158 16.36 -11.07 4.06
CA ALA A 158 17.23 -10.22 4.86
C ALA A 158 16.77 -8.75 4.84
N LEU A 159 16.44 -8.21 3.67
CA LEU A 159 15.92 -6.83 3.54
C LEU A 159 14.63 -6.62 4.30
N LEU A 160 13.71 -7.59 4.33
CA LEU A 160 12.48 -7.51 5.10
C LEU A 160 12.75 -7.51 6.61
N GLY A 161 13.72 -8.32 7.07
CA GLY A 161 14.17 -8.32 8.46
C GLY A 161 14.74 -6.97 8.88
N GLU A 162 15.65 -6.41 8.08
CA GLU A 162 16.23 -5.08 8.32
C GLU A 162 15.15 -3.98 8.27
N LEU A 163 14.23 -4.07 7.33
CA LEU A 163 13.12 -3.12 7.24
C LEU A 163 12.25 -3.14 8.51
N LEU A 164 11.96 -4.32 9.06
CA LEU A 164 11.23 -4.42 10.31
C LEU A 164 12.04 -3.85 11.48
N ALA A 165 13.34 -4.16 11.57
CA ALA A 165 14.23 -3.64 12.61
C ALA A 165 14.27 -2.10 12.56
N GLU A 166 14.49 -1.53 11.39
CA GLU A 166 14.44 -0.08 11.16
C GLU A 166 13.05 0.51 11.46
N PHE A 167 11.97 -0.21 11.16
CA PHE A 167 10.60 0.26 11.43
C PHE A 167 10.29 0.31 12.92
N LEU A 168 10.82 -0.59 13.72
CA LEU A 168 10.62 -0.67 15.17
C LEU A 168 11.61 0.18 15.97
N ALA A 169 12.73 0.57 15.39
CA ALA A 169 13.76 1.36 16.06
C ALA A 169 13.24 2.76 16.46
N PRO A 170 13.70 3.32 17.60
CA PRO A 170 13.45 4.72 17.92
C PRO A 170 14.05 5.62 16.83
N ARG A 171 13.21 6.42 16.16
CA ARG A 171 13.63 7.18 14.99
C ARG A 171 13.91 8.65 15.29
N ALA A 172 14.97 9.17 14.66
CA ALA A 172 14.99 10.58 14.31
C ALA A 172 13.92 10.81 13.24
N ALA A 173 13.06 11.82 13.42
CA ALA A 173 12.01 12.13 12.46
C ALA A 173 12.62 12.34 11.05
N GLY A 174 12.08 11.65 10.04
CA GLY A 174 12.44 11.85 8.64
C GLY A 174 13.57 10.98 8.10
N THR A 175 13.98 9.90 8.78
CA THR A 175 14.97 8.98 8.18
C THR A 175 14.39 8.29 6.94
N PRO A 176 15.06 8.33 5.78
CA PRO A 176 14.58 7.70 4.55
C PRO A 176 14.88 6.20 4.46
N VAL A 177 15.65 5.64 5.40
CA VAL A 177 16.16 4.26 5.35
C VAL A 177 15.04 3.22 5.17
N PRO A 178 13.94 3.24 5.94
CA PRO A 178 12.87 2.27 5.74
C PRO A 178 12.25 2.31 4.34
N LEU A 179 12.12 3.51 3.78
CA LEU A 179 11.58 3.67 2.43
C LEU A 179 12.53 3.13 1.36
N TRP A 180 13.84 3.32 1.52
CA TRP A 180 14.85 2.73 0.62
C TRP A 180 14.85 1.21 0.69
N LEU A 181 14.77 0.64 1.89
CA LEU A 181 14.66 -0.81 2.08
C LEU A 181 13.38 -1.37 1.44
N ALA A 182 12.24 -0.70 1.64
CA ALA A 182 10.98 -1.09 1.02
C ALA A 182 11.05 -1.04 -0.52
N ARG A 183 11.68 -0.03 -1.10
CA ARG A 183 11.93 0.05 -2.55
C ARG A 183 12.80 -1.11 -3.04
N ALA A 184 13.86 -1.43 -2.31
CA ALA A 184 14.74 -2.55 -2.64
C ALA A 184 13.98 -3.89 -2.60
N VAL A 185 13.11 -4.11 -1.60
CA VAL A 185 12.24 -5.29 -1.51
C VAL A 185 11.31 -5.37 -2.72
N VAL A 186 10.56 -4.30 -3.00
CA VAL A 186 9.61 -4.25 -4.12
C VAL A 186 10.32 -4.48 -5.46
N TRP A 187 11.49 -3.85 -5.66
CA TRP A 187 12.30 -4.04 -6.86
C TRP A 187 12.74 -5.48 -7.04
N ARG A 188 13.29 -6.11 -6.00
CA ARG A 188 13.74 -7.51 -6.05
C ARG A 188 12.60 -8.47 -6.35
N LEU A 189 11.47 -8.32 -5.67
CA LEU A 189 10.29 -9.15 -5.91
C LEU A 189 9.74 -8.96 -7.33
N ALA A 190 9.84 -7.75 -7.90
CA ALA A 190 9.43 -7.48 -9.28
C ALA A 190 10.32 -8.18 -10.33
N GLN A 191 11.59 -8.50 -9.99
CA GLN A 191 12.51 -9.21 -10.87
C GLN A 191 12.34 -10.74 -10.83
N LEU A 192 11.58 -11.26 -9.87
CA LEU A 192 11.31 -12.70 -9.80
C LEU A 192 10.47 -13.13 -11.02
N PRO A 193 10.74 -14.33 -11.57
CA PRO A 193 9.97 -14.82 -12.71
C PRO A 193 8.47 -14.82 -12.40
N PRO A 194 7.63 -14.51 -13.39
CA PRO A 194 6.19 -14.57 -13.20
C PRO A 194 5.78 -16.00 -12.82
N PRO A 195 4.75 -16.18 -11.99
CA PRO A 195 4.22 -17.49 -11.69
C PRO A 195 3.76 -18.19 -12.96
N ALA A 196 3.72 -19.53 -12.93
CA ALA A 196 3.23 -20.33 -14.04
C ALA A 196 1.83 -19.86 -14.50
N PRO A 197 1.48 -19.97 -15.79
CA PRO A 197 0.19 -19.57 -16.31
C PRO A 197 -0.96 -20.18 -15.50
N GLY A 198 -1.88 -19.33 -15.01
CA GLY A 198 -3.03 -19.74 -14.19
C GLY A 198 -2.91 -19.47 -12.69
N ALA A 199 -1.74 -19.13 -12.16
CA ALA A 199 -1.52 -18.89 -10.73
C ALA A 199 -1.85 -17.45 -10.26
N GLY A 200 -2.35 -16.57 -11.11
CA GLY A 200 -2.68 -15.19 -10.80
C GLY A 200 -4.05 -14.75 -11.31
N GLY A 201 -4.70 -13.83 -10.61
CA GLY A 201 -5.92 -13.20 -11.09
C GLY A 201 -5.68 -12.35 -12.35
N PRO A 202 -6.75 -11.94 -13.08
CA PRO A 202 -6.63 -11.20 -14.33
C PRO A 202 -5.87 -9.88 -14.14
N ALA A 203 -4.88 -9.64 -14.99
CA ALA A 203 -4.16 -8.38 -15.03
C ALA A 203 -5.13 -7.22 -15.31
N ARG A 204 -5.06 -6.16 -14.52
CA ARG A 204 -5.88 -4.95 -14.72
C ARG A 204 -5.03 -3.85 -15.35
N PRO A 205 -5.15 -3.56 -16.67
CA PRO A 205 -4.36 -2.51 -17.34
C PRO A 205 -4.46 -1.13 -16.66
N GLN A 206 -5.56 -0.89 -15.94
CA GLN A 206 -5.78 0.34 -15.18
C GLN A 206 -4.72 0.59 -14.10
N ARG A 207 -4.20 -0.46 -13.45
CA ARG A 207 -3.15 -0.32 -12.41
C ARG A 207 -1.83 0.17 -13.00
N ALA A 208 -1.45 -0.37 -14.16
CA ALA A 208 -0.27 0.11 -14.88
C ALA A 208 -0.41 1.58 -15.29
N LEU A 209 -1.59 1.99 -15.77
CA LEU A 209 -1.89 3.39 -16.07
C LEU A 209 -1.84 4.27 -14.82
N PHE A 210 -2.30 3.77 -13.68
CA PHE A 210 -2.25 4.52 -12.43
C PHE A 210 -0.80 4.70 -11.92
N ALA A 211 0.03 3.66 -11.99
CA ALA A 211 1.45 3.78 -11.64
C ALA A 211 2.18 4.78 -12.54
N ARG A 212 1.89 4.78 -13.87
CA ARG A 212 2.40 5.80 -14.80
C ARG A 212 1.92 7.21 -14.45
N PHE A 213 0.65 7.36 -14.02
CA PHE A 213 0.15 8.65 -13.54
C PHE A 213 0.94 9.16 -12.33
N LEU A 214 1.19 8.30 -11.33
CA LEU A 214 1.99 8.67 -10.15
C LEU A 214 3.41 9.09 -10.54
N ALA A 215 4.05 8.37 -11.47
CA ALA A 215 5.37 8.73 -11.98
C ALA A 215 5.36 10.12 -12.66
N LEU A 216 4.35 10.41 -13.48
CA LEU A 216 4.19 11.74 -14.08
C LEU A 216 3.97 12.84 -13.03
N VAL A 217 3.18 12.57 -11.99
CA VAL A 217 2.99 13.52 -10.89
C VAL A 217 4.31 13.77 -10.19
N GLU A 218 5.09 12.73 -9.89
CA GLU A 218 6.40 12.89 -9.24
C GLU A 218 7.33 13.75 -10.08
N THR A 219 7.41 13.51 -11.38
CA THR A 219 8.29 14.24 -12.30
C THR A 219 7.88 15.70 -12.50
N HIS A 220 6.56 15.98 -12.58
CA HIS A 220 6.04 17.25 -13.07
C HIS A 220 5.22 18.05 -12.06
N HIS A 221 5.15 17.64 -10.78
CA HIS A 221 4.31 18.35 -9.79
C HIS A 221 4.70 19.83 -9.58
N LEU A 222 5.97 20.18 -9.75
CA LEU A 222 6.45 21.56 -9.64
C LEU A 222 6.17 22.41 -10.89
N GLU A 223 5.79 21.81 -12.00
CA GLU A 223 5.42 22.51 -13.22
C GLU A 223 3.95 22.94 -13.25
N HIS A 224 3.20 22.60 -12.17
CA HIS A 224 1.79 22.96 -12.01
C HIS A 224 0.88 22.54 -13.18
N TRP A 225 1.14 21.37 -13.76
CA TRP A 225 0.31 20.85 -14.83
C TRP A 225 -1.15 20.73 -14.42
N PRO A 226 -2.10 21.17 -15.28
CA PRO A 226 -3.50 20.85 -15.09
C PRO A 226 -3.75 19.34 -15.28
N VAL A 227 -4.78 18.79 -14.64
CA VAL A 227 -5.13 17.35 -14.76
C VAL A 227 -5.28 16.90 -16.21
N GLY A 228 -5.77 17.80 -17.08
CA GLY A 228 -5.90 17.53 -18.53
C GLY A 228 -4.56 17.18 -19.20
N ARG A 229 -3.46 17.82 -18.80
CA ARG A 229 -2.12 17.52 -19.34
C ARG A 229 -1.62 16.15 -18.91
N TYR A 230 -1.79 15.78 -17.64
CA TYR A 230 -1.50 14.42 -17.17
C TYR A 230 -2.34 13.37 -17.91
N ALA A 231 -3.63 13.63 -18.10
CA ALA A 231 -4.51 12.73 -18.82
C ALA A 231 -4.07 12.53 -20.27
N ALA A 232 -3.71 13.61 -20.98
CA ALA A 232 -3.21 13.56 -22.35
C ALA A 232 -1.94 12.71 -22.49
N GLN A 233 -0.98 12.82 -21.55
CA GLN A 233 0.23 12.00 -21.52
C GLN A 233 -0.02 10.49 -21.35
N LEU A 234 -1.18 10.14 -20.80
CA LEU A 234 -1.62 8.76 -20.59
C LEU A 234 -2.57 8.26 -21.69
N GLY A 235 -2.92 9.09 -22.67
CA GLY A 235 -3.93 8.77 -23.68
C GLY A 235 -5.34 8.67 -23.09
N LEU A 236 -5.63 9.43 -22.01
CA LEU A 236 -6.93 9.41 -21.31
C LEU A 236 -7.62 10.78 -21.38
N SER A 237 -8.96 10.78 -21.24
CA SER A 237 -9.67 12.01 -20.90
C SER A 237 -9.50 12.34 -19.41
N PRO A 238 -9.62 13.63 -18.99
CA PRO A 238 -9.57 14.03 -17.57
C PRO A 238 -10.59 13.28 -16.70
N GLN A 239 -11.75 12.97 -17.23
CA GLN A 239 -12.82 12.23 -16.54
C GLN A 239 -12.39 10.77 -16.31
N ARG A 240 -11.76 10.12 -17.30
CA ARG A 240 -11.23 8.75 -17.17
C ARG A 240 -10.09 8.70 -16.17
N LEU A 241 -9.18 9.68 -16.20
CA LEU A 241 -8.09 9.78 -15.21
C LEU A 241 -8.63 9.98 -13.79
N ASN A 242 -9.62 10.86 -13.60
CA ASN A 242 -10.25 11.04 -12.29
C ASN A 242 -10.97 9.77 -11.80
N ARG A 243 -11.65 9.04 -12.68
CA ARG A 243 -12.27 7.75 -12.33
C ARG A 243 -11.23 6.73 -11.94
N LEU A 244 -10.14 6.60 -12.70
CA LEU A 244 -9.00 5.74 -12.39
C LEU A 244 -8.42 6.06 -11.01
N ALA A 245 -8.10 7.33 -10.74
CA ALA A 245 -7.55 7.77 -9.47
C ALA A 245 -8.49 7.44 -8.30
N ARG A 246 -9.79 7.69 -8.44
CA ARG A 246 -10.80 7.37 -7.40
C ARG A 246 -10.96 5.87 -7.18
N THR A 247 -10.87 5.07 -8.22
CA THR A 247 -10.93 3.60 -8.11
C THR A 247 -9.74 3.06 -7.33
N GLU A 248 -8.54 3.59 -7.60
CA GLU A 248 -7.30 3.09 -6.99
C GLU A 248 -7.05 3.67 -5.59
N THR A 249 -7.49 4.91 -5.29
CA THR A 249 -7.13 5.61 -4.04
C THR A 249 -8.31 6.21 -3.28
N GLY A 250 -9.48 6.27 -3.86
CA GLY A 250 -10.62 7.04 -3.33
C GLY A 250 -10.51 8.55 -3.57
N LEU A 251 -9.39 9.05 -4.10
CA LEU A 251 -9.12 10.47 -4.32
C LEU A 251 -9.21 10.85 -5.80
N SER A 252 -9.50 12.12 -6.10
CA SER A 252 -9.41 12.62 -7.47
C SER A 252 -7.95 12.78 -7.91
N ALA A 253 -7.69 12.78 -9.22
CA ALA A 253 -6.36 13.04 -9.76
C ALA A 253 -5.80 14.39 -9.29
N GLN A 254 -6.64 15.44 -9.25
CA GLN A 254 -6.27 16.76 -8.72
C GLN A 254 -5.86 16.69 -7.24
N ALA A 255 -6.58 15.92 -6.43
CA ALA A 255 -6.25 15.76 -5.01
C ALA A 255 -4.89 15.07 -4.82
N LEU A 256 -4.55 14.09 -5.65
CA LEU A 256 -3.25 13.41 -5.62
C LEU A 256 -2.09 14.35 -5.98
N VAL A 257 -2.25 15.17 -7.03
CA VAL A 257 -1.26 16.20 -7.39
C VAL A 257 -1.08 17.21 -6.23
N HIS A 258 -2.18 17.68 -5.64
CA HIS A 258 -2.11 18.60 -4.52
C HIS A 258 -1.46 17.99 -3.28
N GLN A 259 -1.72 16.72 -2.96
CA GLN A 259 -1.05 16.04 -1.86
C GLN A 259 0.46 15.95 -2.07
N ARG A 260 0.92 15.70 -3.32
CA ARG A 260 2.35 15.70 -3.63
C ARG A 260 2.98 17.07 -3.44
N LEU A 261 2.31 18.13 -3.93
CA LEU A 261 2.74 19.51 -3.71
C LEU A 261 2.82 19.87 -2.23
N LEU A 262 1.84 19.43 -1.43
CA LEU A 262 1.83 19.68 0.00
C LEU A 262 2.99 18.98 0.71
N ARG A 263 3.30 17.72 0.37
CA ARG A 263 4.46 17.02 0.92
C ARG A 263 5.76 17.76 0.58
N GLU A 264 5.90 18.24 -0.66
CA GLU A 264 7.06 19.04 -1.06
C GLU A 264 7.16 20.36 -0.26
N ALA A 265 6.01 21.00 -0.03
CA ALA A 265 5.96 22.21 0.81
C ALA A 265 6.41 21.91 2.24
N CYS A 266 5.90 20.86 2.85
CA CYS A 266 6.29 20.45 4.20
C CYS A 266 7.79 20.10 4.27
N ARG A 267 8.33 19.37 3.29
CA ARG A 267 9.75 19.04 3.20
C ARG A 267 10.61 20.31 3.15
N ARG A 268 10.26 21.26 2.29
CA ARG A 268 11.00 22.52 2.19
C ARG A 268 10.91 23.38 3.46
N LEU A 269 9.79 23.33 4.18
CA LEU A 269 9.65 24.02 5.47
C LEU A 269 10.55 23.44 6.56
N VAL A 270 10.82 22.14 6.53
CA VAL A 270 11.69 21.47 7.51
C VAL A 270 13.18 21.70 7.19
N TYR A 271 13.55 21.60 5.91
CA TYR A 271 14.96 21.57 5.51
C TYR A 271 15.48 22.90 4.93
N ILE A 272 14.62 23.84 4.60
CA ILE A 272 15.00 25.14 4.04
C ILE A 272 14.48 26.22 4.97
N ALA A 273 15.39 26.95 5.62
CA ALA A 273 15.07 28.12 6.47
C ALA A 273 14.57 29.30 5.59
N ALA A 274 13.41 29.14 4.96
CA ALA A 274 12.80 30.18 4.14
C ALA A 274 11.46 30.63 4.73
N PRO A 275 11.11 31.93 4.63
CA PRO A 275 9.81 32.41 5.08
C PRO A 275 8.65 31.67 4.40
N VAL A 276 7.63 31.25 5.18
CA VAL A 276 6.44 30.52 4.70
C VAL A 276 5.78 31.21 3.49
N SER A 277 5.78 32.55 3.47
CA SER A 277 5.25 33.34 2.36
C SER A 277 6.02 33.15 1.04
N ARG A 278 7.34 32.96 1.11
CA ARG A 278 8.19 32.70 -0.06
C ARG A 278 7.94 31.29 -0.60
N LEU A 279 7.79 30.31 0.29
CA LEU A 279 7.48 28.92 -0.07
C LEU A 279 6.07 28.80 -0.66
N ALA A 280 5.07 29.46 -0.05
CA ALA A 280 3.70 29.49 -0.59
C ALA A 280 3.65 30.10 -2.00
N ARG A 281 4.46 31.12 -2.27
CA ARG A 281 4.58 31.77 -3.59
C ARG A 281 5.31 30.87 -4.58
N ALA A 282 6.42 30.26 -4.18
CA ALA A 282 7.21 29.35 -5.02
C ALA A 282 6.44 28.07 -5.42
N LEU A 283 5.55 27.60 -4.53
CA LEU A 283 4.67 26.44 -4.79
C LEU A 283 3.28 26.85 -5.29
N GLN A 284 3.07 28.15 -5.61
CA GLN A 284 1.80 28.71 -6.10
C GLN A 284 0.57 28.26 -5.27
N LEU A 285 0.74 28.08 -3.97
CA LEU A 285 -0.33 27.74 -3.03
C LEU A 285 -1.16 29.01 -2.77
N GLN A 286 -2.05 29.37 -3.70
CA GLN A 286 -2.87 30.57 -3.60
C GLN A 286 -3.97 30.45 -2.54
N ARG A 287 -4.31 31.59 -1.91
CA ARG A 287 -5.39 31.74 -0.90
C ARG A 287 -6.83 31.51 -1.43
N GLY A 288 -7.02 30.98 -2.62
CA GLY A 288 -8.31 30.79 -3.28
C GLY A 288 -8.63 29.37 -3.75
N SER A 289 -7.75 28.39 -3.52
CA SER A 289 -8.02 27.00 -3.85
C SER A 289 -9.11 26.43 -2.93
N PRO A 290 -10.00 25.51 -3.38
CA PRO A 290 -11.17 25.00 -2.66
C PRO A 290 -10.85 24.14 -1.43
N TRP A 291 -9.82 24.48 -0.68
CA TRP A 291 -9.38 23.89 0.60
C TRP A 291 -10.35 24.16 1.76
N ARG A 292 -11.42 24.92 1.57
CA ARG A 292 -12.42 25.19 2.62
C ARG A 292 -13.45 24.07 2.83
N SER A 293 -13.40 23.00 2.10
CA SER A 293 -14.33 21.88 2.32
C SER A 293 -13.73 20.90 3.32
N ARG A 294 -14.02 21.21 4.58
CA ARG A 294 -14.21 20.28 5.70
C ARG A 294 -13.84 18.80 5.44
N ASN A 295 -12.95 18.26 6.25
CA ASN A 295 -12.74 16.83 6.53
C ASN A 295 -11.77 16.02 5.65
N ALA A 296 -10.63 16.61 5.21
CA ALA A 296 -9.57 15.77 4.64
C ALA A 296 -8.28 15.68 5.51
N LEU A 297 -8.17 16.47 6.58
CA LEU A 297 -7.06 16.39 7.54
C LEU A 297 -7.59 16.73 8.94
N GLY A 298 -7.70 15.75 9.79
CA GLY A 298 -8.14 15.88 11.18
C GLY A 298 -7.16 16.62 12.11
N ALA A 299 -6.17 17.34 11.59
CA ALA A 299 -5.37 18.31 12.34
C ALA A 299 -4.74 19.30 11.36
N SER A 300 -4.92 20.59 11.60
CA SER A 300 -4.25 21.63 10.84
C SER A 300 -2.73 21.60 11.14
N PRO A 301 -1.87 21.27 10.19
CA PRO A 301 -0.42 21.20 10.42
C PRO A 301 0.18 22.56 10.83
N VAL A 302 -0.53 23.66 10.58
CA VAL A 302 -0.09 25.02 10.92
C VAL A 302 -0.18 25.30 12.42
N ARG A 303 -1.05 24.63 13.19
CA ARG A 303 -1.12 24.82 14.65
C ARG A 303 -0.02 24.09 15.42
N SER A 304 0.47 22.98 14.89
CA SER A 304 1.56 22.21 15.51
C SER A 304 2.91 22.91 15.38
N LEU A 305 3.15 23.64 14.29
CA LEU A 305 4.43 24.31 14.03
C LEU A 305 4.63 25.58 14.87
N LYS A 306 3.55 26.30 15.24
CA LYS A 306 3.66 27.49 16.12
C LYS A 306 3.99 27.14 17.59
N LYS A 307 3.84 25.91 18.03
CA LYS A 307 4.20 25.47 19.39
C LYS A 307 5.66 25.04 19.57
N ARG A 308 6.42 24.91 18.48
CA ARG A 308 7.83 24.50 18.53
C ARG A 308 8.84 25.64 18.29
N GLN A 309 8.36 26.88 18.14
CA GLN A 309 9.21 28.09 17.99
C GLN A 309 9.07 29.08 19.16
N LYS A 310 8.64 28.59 20.33
CA LYS A 310 8.79 29.33 21.60
C LYS A 310 9.63 28.51 22.58
#